data_dece4e268cc29a39114025e6888e99bd
#
_entry.id   dece4e268cc29a39114025e6888e99bd
#
_cell.length_a   1.000
_cell.length_b   1.000
_cell.length_c   1.000
_cell.angle_alpha   90.00
_cell.angle_beta   90.00
_cell.angle_gamma   90.00
#
_symmetry.space_group_name_H-M   'P 1'
#
loop_
_entity.id
_entity.type
_entity.pdbx_description
1 polymer ?
#
loop_
_entity_poly.entity_id
_entity_poly.type
_entity_poly.pdbx_seq_one_letter_code
_entity_poly.pdbx_strand_id
1 'polypeptide(L)'
;MSNLAQSPLQSDLDIAPLLLPAKVLRNDSEALAAAHELAQAARLQAGLRDRQRKLPWAELEQFTRSGLGSISIPREYGGPQVSFVTLAEVFAIISAADPALGQIPQNHFGILHVLQGAASQEQKKQLFQSVLDGWRIGNGGPERGTKNTLDLKARIS
;
A
#
# COMPACT_ATOMS: atom_id res chain seq x y z
N MET A 1 -5.33 9.27 -41.56
CA MET A 1 -4.90 7.99 -40.96
C MET A 1 -3.93 8.32 -39.87
N SER A 2 -4.43 8.42 -38.64
CA SER A 2 -3.67 8.88 -37.46
C SER A 2 -3.06 7.66 -36.79
N ASN A 3 -1.74 7.58 -36.81
CA ASN A 3 -0.96 6.56 -36.16
C ASN A 3 -0.89 6.91 -34.67
N LEU A 4 -1.77 6.33 -33.85
CA LEU A 4 -1.69 6.40 -32.40
C LEU A 4 -0.47 5.58 -31.98
N ALA A 5 0.62 6.27 -31.68
CA ALA A 5 1.80 5.68 -31.07
C ALA A 5 1.38 4.93 -29.80
N GLN A 6 1.61 3.63 -29.79
CA GLN A 6 1.42 2.79 -28.60
C GLN A 6 2.26 3.34 -27.46
N SER A 7 1.61 3.65 -26.33
CA SER A 7 2.27 4.15 -25.13
C SER A 7 3.26 3.11 -24.61
N PRO A 8 4.49 3.50 -24.21
CA PRO A 8 5.48 2.56 -23.67
C PRO A 8 5.10 1.95 -22.30
N LEU A 9 3.91 2.27 -21.78
CA LEU A 9 3.39 1.73 -20.52
C LEU A 9 2.81 0.30 -20.61
N GLN A 10 2.68 -0.25 -21.83
CA GLN A 10 2.08 -1.57 -22.02
C GLN A 10 3.06 -2.74 -21.83
N SER A 11 4.38 -2.49 -21.90
CA SER A 11 5.40 -3.52 -21.75
C SER A 11 5.82 -3.82 -20.30
N ASP A 12 5.47 -2.92 -19.37
CA ASP A 12 5.82 -3.09 -17.95
C ASP A 12 4.71 -3.76 -17.12
N LEU A 13 3.59 -4.13 -17.76
CA LEU A 13 2.46 -4.80 -17.09
C LEU A 13 2.54 -6.33 -17.07
N ASP A 14 3.57 -6.93 -17.66
CA ASP A 14 3.90 -8.34 -17.48
C ASP A 14 4.60 -8.66 -16.16
N ILE A 15 4.47 -7.76 -15.18
CA ILE A 15 4.76 -8.08 -13.79
C ILE A 15 3.53 -8.85 -13.24
N ALA A 16 3.42 -10.12 -13.62
CA ALA A 16 2.84 -11.07 -12.68
C ALA A 16 3.77 -11.00 -11.47
N PRO A 17 3.34 -10.44 -10.32
CA PRO A 17 4.19 -10.42 -9.16
C PRO A 17 4.51 -11.88 -8.87
N LEU A 18 5.77 -12.23 -8.80
CA LEU A 18 6.22 -13.34 -8.00
C LEU A 18 5.79 -12.97 -6.57
N LEU A 19 4.52 -13.20 -6.26
CA LEU A 19 3.95 -12.98 -4.94
C LEU A 19 4.58 -14.03 -4.02
N LEU A 20 5.80 -13.72 -3.58
CA LEU A 20 6.30 -14.37 -2.39
C LEU A 20 5.37 -13.93 -1.26
N PRO A 21 4.85 -14.88 -0.47
CA PRO A 21 3.95 -14.53 0.62
C PRO A 21 4.61 -13.50 1.53
N ALA A 22 3.87 -12.46 1.88
CA ALA A 22 4.34 -11.46 2.82
C ALA A 22 4.56 -12.11 4.20
N LYS A 23 5.55 -11.61 4.93
CA LYS A 23 5.75 -12.01 6.33
C LYS A 23 4.50 -11.59 7.13
N VAL A 24 4.00 -12.46 7.99
CA VAL A 24 2.95 -12.11 8.94
C VAL A 24 3.61 -11.64 10.24
N LEU A 25 3.45 -10.35 10.55
CA LEU A 25 3.88 -9.77 11.82
C LEU A 25 2.86 -10.14 12.91
N ARG A 26 3.31 -10.24 14.17
CA ARG A 26 2.48 -10.80 15.26
C ARG A 26 2.01 -9.75 16.27
N ASN A 27 2.70 -8.62 16.36
CA ASN A 27 2.48 -7.61 17.39
C ASN A 27 3.08 -6.25 17.02
N ASP A 28 2.82 -5.25 17.86
CA ASP A 28 3.29 -3.88 17.71
C ASP A 28 4.82 -3.77 17.63
N SER A 29 5.55 -4.54 18.46
CA SER A 29 7.01 -4.51 18.48
C SER A 29 7.62 -5.01 17.16
N GLU A 30 7.05 -6.07 16.58
CA GLU A 30 7.51 -6.57 15.28
C GLU A 30 7.19 -5.59 14.14
N ALA A 31 6.06 -4.88 14.21
CA ALA A 31 5.71 -3.86 13.24
C ALA A 31 6.68 -2.67 13.29
N LEU A 32 7.03 -2.19 14.48
CA LEU A 32 8.00 -1.12 14.66
C LEU A 32 9.40 -1.53 14.19
N ALA A 33 9.85 -2.75 14.52
CA ALA A 33 11.12 -3.28 14.04
C ALA A 33 11.19 -3.33 12.51
N ALA A 34 10.15 -3.86 11.85
CA ALA A 34 10.07 -3.91 10.40
C ALA A 34 10.05 -2.50 9.77
N ALA A 35 9.38 -1.53 10.40
CA ALA A 35 9.38 -0.14 9.94
C ALA A 35 10.78 0.50 10.03
N HIS A 36 11.53 0.24 11.09
CA HIS A 36 12.91 0.72 11.23
C HIS A 36 13.83 0.10 10.18
N GLU A 37 13.74 -1.20 9.93
CA GLU A 37 14.53 -1.88 8.89
C GLU A 37 14.25 -1.28 7.49
N LEU A 38 12.99 -1.11 7.15
CA LEU A 38 12.58 -0.48 5.88
C LEU A 38 13.10 0.95 5.79
N ALA A 39 12.94 1.74 6.85
CA ALA A 39 13.38 3.14 6.90
C ALA A 39 14.90 3.28 6.71
N GLN A 40 15.71 2.41 7.30
CA GLN A 40 17.16 2.39 7.11
C GLN A 40 17.53 2.16 5.64
N ALA A 41 16.92 1.18 4.98
CA ALA A 41 17.16 0.89 3.58
C ALA A 41 16.68 2.04 2.66
N ALA A 42 15.47 2.56 2.88
CA ALA A 42 14.87 3.60 2.07
C ALA A 42 15.65 4.92 2.10
N ARG A 43 16.15 5.31 3.27
CA ARG A 43 16.90 6.57 3.50
C ARG A 43 18.13 6.68 2.60
N LEU A 44 18.80 5.59 2.29
CA LEU A 44 20.04 5.59 1.49
C LEU A 44 19.84 6.16 0.09
N GLN A 45 18.65 5.99 -0.49
CA GLN A 45 18.34 6.37 -1.86
C GLN A 45 17.26 7.45 -1.98
N ALA A 46 16.61 7.84 -0.88
CA ALA A 46 15.48 8.78 -0.89
C ALA A 46 15.79 10.08 -1.62
N GLY A 47 16.89 10.76 -1.25
CA GLY A 47 17.29 12.02 -1.90
C GLY A 47 17.71 11.86 -3.37
N LEU A 48 18.23 10.70 -3.78
CA LEU A 48 18.55 10.42 -5.17
C LEU A 48 17.28 10.18 -5.99
N ARG A 49 16.34 9.38 -5.47
CA ARG A 49 15.04 9.14 -6.10
C ARG A 49 14.28 10.44 -6.31
N ASP A 50 14.23 11.31 -5.29
CA ASP A 50 13.56 12.60 -5.36
C ASP A 50 14.14 13.47 -6.49
N ARG A 51 15.44 13.66 -6.52
CA ARG A 51 16.11 14.45 -7.59
C ARG A 51 15.92 13.87 -8.98
N GLN A 52 15.87 12.55 -9.12
CA GLN A 52 15.70 11.84 -10.39
C GLN A 52 14.24 11.56 -10.75
N ARG A 53 13.30 11.95 -9.88
CA ARG A 53 11.85 11.65 -10.01
C ARG A 53 11.56 10.16 -10.22
N LYS A 54 12.30 9.30 -9.53
CA LYS A 54 12.13 7.85 -9.58
C LYS A 54 11.15 7.38 -8.51
N LEU A 55 10.25 6.49 -8.91
CA LEU A 55 9.32 5.84 -7.98
C LEU A 55 10.04 4.81 -7.10
N PRO A 56 9.66 4.66 -5.82
CA PRO A 56 10.30 3.76 -4.86
C PRO A 56 9.79 2.29 -5.01
N TRP A 57 9.88 1.70 -6.20
CA TRP A 57 9.36 0.35 -6.46
C TRP A 57 9.99 -0.73 -5.60
N ALA A 58 11.31 -0.71 -5.44
CA ALA A 58 12.02 -1.68 -4.63
C ALA A 58 11.65 -1.57 -3.14
N GLU A 59 11.50 -0.35 -2.65
CA GLU A 59 11.10 -0.07 -1.27
C GLU A 59 9.64 -0.44 -1.01
N LEU A 60 8.74 -0.23 -1.99
CA LEU A 60 7.36 -0.68 -1.91
C LEU A 60 7.26 -2.21 -1.89
N GLU A 61 8.09 -2.89 -2.65
CA GLU A 61 8.17 -4.35 -2.61
C GLU A 61 8.69 -4.81 -1.25
N GLN A 62 9.71 -4.16 -0.72
CA GLN A 62 10.22 -4.44 0.63
C GLN A 62 9.16 -4.17 1.71
N PHE A 63 8.40 -3.06 1.60
CA PHE A 63 7.25 -2.77 2.46
C PHE A 63 6.25 -3.93 2.47
N THR A 64 5.90 -4.44 1.29
CA THR A 64 4.98 -5.58 1.15
C THR A 64 5.51 -6.84 1.80
N ARG A 65 6.75 -7.23 1.45
CA ARG A 65 7.39 -8.46 1.96
C ARG A 65 7.62 -8.44 3.46
N SER A 66 7.88 -7.28 4.04
CA SER A 66 8.06 -7.14 5.49
C SER A 66 6.80 -7.42 6.30
N GLY A 67 5.61 -7.46 5.65
CA GLY A 67 4.32 -7.64 6.31
C GLY A 67 3.70 -6.34 6.83
N LEU A 68 4.34 -5.20 6.61
CA LEU A 68 3.83 -3.90 7.07
C LEU A 68 2.47 -3.56 6.47
N GLY A 69 2.14 -4.03 5.26
CA GLY A 69 0.84 -3.80 4.64
C GLY A 69 -0.34 -4.44 5.38
N SER A 70 -0.11 -5.46 6.18
CA SER A 70 -1.18 -6.21 6.87
C SER A 70 -1.36 -5.86 8.36
N ILE A 71 -0.60 -4.89 8.90
CA ILE A 71 -0.51 -4.66 10.35
C ILE A 71 -1.82 -4.21 11.01
N SER A 72 -2.75 -3.60 10.27
CA SER A 72 -4.06 -3.19 10.78
C SER A 72 -5.15 -4.26 10.64
N ILE A 73 -4.86 -5.39 10.00
CA ILE A 73 -5.84 -6.48 9.83
C ILE A 73 -6.16 -7.10 11.19
N PRO A 74 -7.47 -7.30 11.52
CA PRO A 74 -7.86 -7.91 12.78
C PRO A 74 -7.33 -9.33 12.96
N ARG A 75 -7.09 -9.72 14.21
CA ARG A 75 -6.56 -11.06 14.57
C ARG A 75 -7.45 -12.20 14.11
N GLU A 76 -8.77 -12.00 14.13
CA GLU A 76 -9.74 -12.98 13.65
C GLU A 76 -9.59 -13.34 12.16
N TYR A 77 -8.92 -12.47 11.39
CA TYR A 77 -8.60 -12.69 9.96
C TYR A 77 -7.11 -12.99 9.74
N GLY A 78 -6.33 -13.25 10.80
CA GLY A 78 -4.93 -13.63 10.71
C GLY A 78 -3.93 -12.48 10.75
N GLY A 79 -4.36 -11.23 10.93
CA GLY A 79 -3.49 -10.08 11.07
C GLY A 79 -3.01 -9.83 12.51
N PRO A 80 -2.02 -8.96 12.71
CA PRO A 80 -1.51 -8.63 14.06
C PRO A 80 -2.42 -7.69 14.84
N GLN A 81 -3.27 -6.92 14.16
CA GLN A 81 -4.17 -5.93 14.78
C GLN A 81 -3.40 -4.97 15.69
N VAL A 82 -2.36 -4.32 15.14
CA VAL A 82 -1.60 -3.32 15.90
C VAL A 82 -2.48 -2.14 16.31
N SER A 83 -2.07 -1.44 17.36
CA SER A 83 -2.77 -0.24 17.81
C SER A 83 -2.67 0.89 16.79
N PHE A 84 -3.62 1.84 16.81
CA PHE A 84 -3.52 3.05 15.98
C PHE A 84 -2.30 3.90 16.32
N VAL A 85 -1.84 3.87 17.58
CA VAL A 85 -0.61 4.53 18.01
C VAL A 85 0.58 3.93 17.26
N THR A 86 0.69 2.61 17.25
CA THR A 86 1.74 1.89 16.54
C THR A 86 1.67 2.13 15.03
N LEU A 87 0.47 2.12 14.44
CA LEU A 87 0.29 2.46 13.02
C LEU A 87 0.82 3.86 12.71
N ALA A 88 0.48 4.86 13.53
CA ALA A 88 0.97 6.23 13.38
C ALA A 88 2.49 6.32 13.52
N GLU A 89 3.07 5.58 14.45
CA GLU A 89 4.53 5.53 14.66
C GLU A 89 5.24 4.87 13.47
N VAL A 90 4.71 3.79 12.91
CA VAL A 90 5.21 3.17 11.66
C VAL A 90 5.24 4.19 10.52
N PHE A 91 4.14 4.96 10.33
CA PHE A 91 4.11 6.03 9.34
C PHE A 91 5.15 7.12 9.62
N ALA A 92 5.33 7.53 10.87
CA ALA A 92 6.31 8.53 11.26
C ALA A 92 7.75 8.07 10.95
N ILE A 93 8.09 6.82 11.29
CA ILE A 93 9.40 6.20 11.03
C ILE A 93 9.71 6.18 9.52
N ILE A 94 8.77 5.69 8.72
CA ILE A 94 8.95 5.57 7.27
C ILE A 94 9.03 6.94 6.61
N SER A 95 8.12 7.85 6.97
CA SER A 95 8.06 9.20 6.39
C SER A 95 9.29 10.05 6.73
N ALA A 96 9.88 9.86 7.91
CA ALA A 96 11.13 10.52 8.29
C ALA A 96 12.34 10.05 7.46
N ALA A 97 12.27 8.86 6.89
CA ALA A 97 13.30 8.30 6.01
C ALA A 97 13.06 8.65 4.54
N ASP A 98 11.83 8.50 4.08
CA ASP A 98 11.37 8.77 2.71
C ASP A 98 9.88 9.19 2.73
N PRO A 99 9.57 10.48 2.59
CA PRO A 99 8.19 10.97 2.59
C PRO A 99 7.33 10.38 1.47
N ALA A 100 7.90 10.09 0.30
CA ALA A 100 7.16 9.49 -0.80
C ALA A 100 6.72 8.06 -0.44
N LEU A 101 7.62 7.28 0.18
CA LEU A 101 7.31 5.93 0.65
C LEU A 101 6.28 5.95 1.80
N GLY A 102 6.32 6.95 2.67
CA GLY A 102 5.30 7.12 3.72
C GLY A 102 3.93 7.50 3.18
N GLN A 103 3.87 8.29 2.09
CA GLN A 103 2.60 8.73 1.49
C GLN A 103 1.86 7.62 0.75
N ILE A 104 2.56 6.75 0.03
CA ILE A 104 1.94 5.75 -0.86
C ILE A 104 0.99 4.78 -0.13
N PRO A 105 1.33 4.19 1.03
CA PRO A 105 0.45 3.24 1.72
C PRO A 105 -0.70 3.88 2.50
N GLN A 106 -0.82 5.19 2.54
CA GLN A 106 -1.86 5.88 3.31
C GLN A 106 -3.28 5.42 2.92
N ASN A 107 -3.58 5.40 1.62
CA ASN A 107 -4.90 4.98 1.14
C ASN A 107 -5.16 3.49 1.37
N HIS A 108 -4.14 2.66 1.29
CA HIS A 108 -4.24 1.24 1.61
C HIS A 108 -4.80 1.03 3.02
N PHE A 109 -4.21 1.67 4.03
CA PHE A 109 -4.70 1.56 5.41
C PHE A 109 -6.06 2.23 5.62
N GLY A 110 -6.32 3.35 4.94
CA GLY A 110 -7.64 4.00 4.94
C GLY A 110 -8.73 3.05 4.46
N ILE A 111 -8.51 2.36 3.35
CA ILE A 111 -9.47 1.38 2.81
C ILE A 111 -9.60 0.16 3.73
N LEU A 112 -8.51 -0.36 4.29
CA LEU A 112 -8.59 -1.45 5.27
C LEU A 112 -9.45 -1.09 6.47
N HIS A 113 -9.35 0.15 6.95
CA HIS A 113 -10.19 0.63 8.05
C HIS A 113 -11.68 0.73 7.65
N VAL A 114 -11.98 1.25 6.46
CA VAL A 114 -13.36 1.29 5.92
C VAL A 114 -13.92 -0.13 5.80
N LEU A 115 -13.15 -1.09 5.29
CA LEU A 115 -13.57 -2.49 5.15
C LEU A 115 -13.90 -3.13 6.52
N GLN A 116 -13.16 -2.81 7.57
CA GLN A 116 -13.45 -3.29 8.92
C GLN A 116 -14.85 -2.88 9.40
N GLY A 117 -15.30 -1.66 9.08
CA GLY A 117 -16.61 -1.15 9.49
C GLY A 117 -17.75 -1.49 8.54
N ALA A 118 -17.52 -1.44 7.23
CA ALA A 118 -18.59 -1.41 6.22
C ALA A 118 -18.73 -2.69 5.39
N ALA A 119 -17.69 -3.55 5.28
CA ALA A 119 -17.75 -4.74 4.44
C ALA A 119 -18.49 -5.90 5.12
N SER A 120 -19.09 -6.79 4.30
CA SER A 120 -19.65 -8.05 4.78
C SER A 120 -18.54 -8.99 5.30
N GLN A 121 -18.88 -9.99 6.08
CA GLN A 121 -17.92 -10.97 6.61
C GLN A 121 -17.17 -11.70 5.47
N GLU A 122 -17.88 -12.04 4.41
CA GLU A 122 -17.29 -12.71 3.25
C GLU A 122 -16.27 -11.79 2.53
N GLN A 123 -16.64 -10.53 2.31
CA GLN A 123 -15.75 -9.53 1.72
C GLN A 123 -14.51 -9.29 2.59
N LYS A 124 -14.67 -9.17 3.91
CA LYS A 124 -13.55 -9.03 4.86
C LYS A 124 -12.59 -10.22 4.73
N LYS A 125 -13.12 -11.43 4.79
CA LYS A 125 -12.31 -12.66 4.69
C LYS A 125 -11.50 -12.68 3.39
N GLN A 126 -12.14 -12.43 2.25
CA GLN A 126 -11.49 -12.44 0.95
C GLN A 126 -10.43 -11.34 0.80
N LEU A 127 -10.80 -10.09 1.13
CA LEU A 127 -9.92 -8.93 0.90
C LEU A 127 -8.75 -8.89 1.89
N PHE A 128 -8.98 -9.24 3.16
CA PHE A 128 -7.88 -9.31 4.12
C PHE A 128 -6.92 -10.46 3.81
N GLN A 129 -7.42 -11.60 3.33
CA GLN A 129 -6.55 -12.67 2.87
C GLN A 129 -5.68 -12.22 1.69
N SER A 130 -6.25 -11.53 0.71
CA SER A 130 -5.46 -10.98 -0.40
C SER A 130 -4.32 -10.08 0.10
N VAL A 131 -4.58 -9.23 1.11
CA VAL A 131 -3.55 -8.36 1.68
C VAL A 131 -2.49 -9.15 2.45
N LEU A 132 -2.86 -10.18 3.19
CA LEU A 132 -1.91 -11.10 3.85
C LEU A 132 -1.04 -11.85 2.82
N ASP A 133 -1.59 -12.11 1.64
CA ASP A 133 -0.87 -12.70 0.50
C ASP A 133 0.03 -11.68 -0.24
N GLY A 134 0.08 -10.42 0.22
CA GLY A 134 0.97 -9.40 -0.32
C GLY A 134 0.32 -8.42 -1.32
N TRP A 135 -0.99 -8.42 -1.47
CA TRP A 135 -1.66 -7.42 -2.30
C TRP A 135 -1.73 -6.06 -1.61
N ARG A 136 -1.66 -5.01 -2.41
CA ARG A 136 -1.84 -3.62 -1.97
C ARG A 136 -3.12 -3.05 -2.57
N ILE A 137 -3.85 -2.28 -1.79
CA ILE A 137 -5.06 -1.58 -2.22
C ILE A 137 -4.65 -0.16 -2.62
N GLY A 138 -4.91 0.20 -3.86
CA GLY A 138 -4.71 1.55 -4.38
C GLY A 138 -5.95 2.42 -4.21
N ASN A 139 -5.84 3.67 -4.69
CA ASN A 139 -6.92 4.65 -4.71
C ASN A 139 -7.14 5.17 -6.14
N GLY A 140 -8.38 5.21 -6.58
CA GLY A 140 -8.81 5.76 -7.86
C GLY A 140 -9.99 6.75 -7.72
N GLY A 141 -10.09 7.45 -6.58
CA GLY A 141 -11.24 8.29 -6.25
C GLY A 141 -11.56 9.44 -7.21
N PRO A 142 -10.61 10.32 -7.59
CA PRO A 142 -10.90 11.43 -8.47
C PRO A 142 -11.12 10.98 -9.92
N GLU A 143 -12.24 11.40 -10.53
CA GLU A 143 -12.52 11.18 -11.95
C GLU A 143 -12.00 12.35 -12.80
N ARG A 144 -11.52 12.04 -14.01
CA ARG A 144 -11.16 13.07 -14.99
C ARG A 144 -12.42 13.76 -15.53
N GLY A 145 -12.40 15.10 -15.56
CA GLY A 145 -13.46 15.90 -16.18
C GLY A 145 -14.67 16.15 -15.30
N THR A 146 -14.62 15.81 -14.03
CA THR A 146 -15.65 16.22 -13.06
C THR A 146 -15.29 17.56 -12.41
N LYS A 147 -16.31 18.35 -12.01
CA LYS A 147 -16.11 19.67 -11.40
C LYS A 147 -15.58 19.60 -9.97
N ASN A 148 -15.84 18.50 -9.28
CA ASN A 148 -15.45 18.26 -7.90
C ASN A 148 -15.44 16.76 -7.61
N THR A 149 -14.91 16.36 -6.45
CA THR A 149 -14.76 14.96 -6.03
C THR A 149 -16.07 14.24 -5.67
N LEU A 150 -17.18 14.97 -5.60
CA LEU A 150 -18.52 14.41 -5.31
C LEU A 150 -19.34 14.15 -6.59
N ASP A 151 -18.91 14.72 -7.73
CA ASP A 151 -19.56 14.51 -9.04
C ASP A 151 -19.00 13.26 -9.71
N LEU A 152 -19.28 12.09 -9.11
CA LEU A 152 -18.82 10.79 -9.61
C LEU A 152 -19.79 10.25 -10.66
N LYS A 153 -19.27 9.94 -11.85
CA LYS A 153 -20.02 9.36 -12.98
C LYS A 153 -19.78 7.85 -13.13
N ALA A 154 -18.70 7.33 -12.58
CA ALA A 154 -18.41 5.90 -12.58
C ALA A 154 -19.48 5.14 -11.79
N ARG A 155 -19.97 4.04 -12.37
CA ARG A 155 -20.96 3.16 -11.75
C ARG A 155 -20.53 1.72 -11.94
N ILE A 156 -20.82 0.89 -10.95
CA ILE A 156 -20.72 -0.57 -11.07
C ILE A 156 -22.05 -1.06 -11.62
N SER A 157 -22.01 -1.75 -12.75
CA SER A 157 -23.14 -2.40 -13.40
C SER A 157 -23.15 -3.89 -13.15
#